data_61198d62ee7792b0c1be49d3fbc3d25d
#
_entry.id   61198d62ee7792b0c1be49d3fbc3d25d
#
_cell.length_a   1.000
_cell.length_b   1.000
_cell.length_c   1.000
_cell.angle_alpha   90.00
_cell.angle_beta   90.00
_cell.angle_gamma   90.00
#
_symmetry.space_group_name_H-M   'P 1'
#
loop_
_entity.id
_entity.type
_entity.pdbx_description
1 polymer ?
#
loop_
_entity_poly.entity_id
_entity_poly.type
_entity_poly.pdbx_seq_one_letter_code
_entity_poly.pdbx_strand_id
1 'polypeptide(L)'
;MRALILRIIYRQVVEQTAANDEMDDYVKAYSSMKPKEAAAIFDTMTDNLQLVADILDSMDAQSRANILGKMDAATAAKVTAIMEPVE
;
A
#
# COMPACT_ATOMS: atom_id res chain seq x y z
N MET A 1 19.49 21.53 12.61
CA MET A 1 18.36 20.68 12.89
C MET A 1 17.10 21.07 12.12
N ARG A 2 16.71 22.35 12.20
CA ARG A 2 15.53 22.81 11.47
C ARG A 2 15.65 22.60 9.96
N ALA A 3 16.81 22.90 9.41
CA ALA A 3 17.00 22.77 7.98
C ALA A 3 16.87 21.32 7.54
N LEU A 4 17.34 20.39 8.36
CA LEU A 4 17.24 18.98 8.05
C LEU A 4 15.79 18.51 8.07
N ILE A 5 15.04 18.95 9.08
CA ILE A 5 13.62 18.56 9.21
C ILE A 5 12.83 19.13 8.04
N LEU A 6 13.05 20.37 7.67
CA LEU A 6 12.34 20.99 6.56
C LEU A 6 12.68 20.28 5.23
N ARG A 7 13.92 19.87 5.07
CA ARG A 7 14.34 19.13 3.88
C ARG A 7 13.62 17.79 3.79
N ILE A 8 13.49 17.09 4.90
CA ILE A 8 12.80 15.82 4.93
C ILE A 8 11.34 16.00 4.60
N ILE A 9 10.68 16.98 5.18
CA ILE A 9 9.27 17.26 4.94
C ILE A 9 9.04 17.63 3.48
N TYR A 10 9.86 18.51 2.93
CA TYR A 10 9.76 18.93 1.54
C TYR A 10 9.89 17.72 0.60
N ARG A 11 10.89 16.90 0.86
CA ARG A 11 11.14 15.72 0.07
C ARG A 11 9.96 14.76 0.09
N GLN A 12 9.37 14.55 1.25
CA GLN A 12 8.22 13.67 1.39
C GLN A 12 7.01 14.20 0.63
N VAL A 13 6.79 15.50 0.68
CA VAL A 13 5.66 16.12 -0.03
C VAL A 13 5.84 15.95 -1.53
N VAL A 14 7.03 16.21 -2.05
CA VAL A 14 7.30 16.07 -3.48
C VAL A 14 7.16 14.62 -3.92
N GLU A 15 7.72 13.71 -3.16
CA GLU A 15 7.63 12.29 -3.48
C GLU A 15 6.19 11.79 -3.42
N GLN A 16 5.42 12.24 -2.44
CA GLN A 16 4.02 11.85 -2.33
C GLN A 16 3.21 12.35 -3.51
N THR A 17 3.47 13.54 -3.98
CA THR A 17 2.74 14.08 -5.11
C THR A 17 2.98 13.23 -6.36
N ALA A 18 4.24 12.88 -6.63
CA ALA A 18 4.57 12.02 -7.76
C ALA A 18 4.05 10.60 -7.56
N ALA A 19 4.18 10.08 -6.34
CA ALA A 19 3.73 8.73 -6.03
C ALA A 19 2.21 8.61 -6.06
N ASN A 20 1.49 9.69 -5.72
CA ASN A 20 0.03 9.66 -5.68
C ASN A 20 -0.59 9.44 -7.05
N ASP A 21 0.01 9.98 -8.12
CA ASP A 21 -0.49 9.77 -9.47
C ASP A 21 -0.37 8.31 -9.88
N GLU A 22 0.80 7.70 -9.63
CA GLU A 22 1.01 6.30 -9.93
C GLU A 22 0.17 5.41 -9.02
N MET A 23 0.11 5.76 -7.75
CA MET A 23 -0.65 5.00 -6.77
C MET A 23 -2.14 5.02 -7.09
N ASP A 24 -2.64 6.14 -7.59
CA ASP A 24 -4.04 6.27 -7.99
C ASP A 24 -4.39 5.25 -9.07
N ASP A 25 -3.50 5.08 -10.05
CA ASP A 25 -3.71 4.13 -11.12
C ASP A 25 -3.73 2.70 -10.60
N TYR A 26 -2.80 2.36 -9.71
CA TYR A 26 -2.79 1.04 -9.08
C TYR A 26 -4.05 0.80 -8.25
N VAL A 27 -4.44 1.80 -7.47
CA VAL A 27 -5.64 1.68 -6.63
C VAL A 27 -6.87 1.44 -7.49
N LYS A 28 -7.01 2.19 -8.57
CA LYS A 28 -8.14 2.01 -9.49
C LYS A 28 -8.14 0.64 -10.13
N ALA A 29 -6.97 0.18 -10.56
CA ALA A 29 -6.85 -1.12 -11.20
C ALA A 29 -7.21 -2.25 -10.25
N TYR A 30 -6.61 -2.27 -9.07
CA TYR A 30 -6.84 -3.35 -8.13
C TYR A 30 -8.21 -3.27 -7.46
N SER A 31 -8.72 -2.07 -7.25
CA SER A 31 -10.07 -1.90 -6.70
C SER A 31 -11.16 -2.36 -7.68
N SER A 32 -10.88 -2.31 -8.98
CA SER A 32 -11.82 -2.76 -10.00
C SER A 32 -11.79 -4.26 -10.20
N MET A 33 -10.75 -4.93 -9.71
CA MET A 33 -10.65 -6.39 -9.80
C MET A 33 -11.49 -7.03 -8.70
N LYS A 34 -11.82 -8.30 -8.92
CA LYS A 34 -12.41 -9.07 -7.84
C LYS A 34 -11.40 -9.19 -6.71
N PRO A 35 -11.82 -9.06 -5.45
CA PRO A 35 -10.88 -9.13 -4.33
C PRO A 35 -10.03 -10.39 -4.33
N LYS A 36 -10.60 -11.52 -4.72
CA LYS A 36 -9.88 -12.79 -4.80
C LYS A 36 -8.74 -12.72 -5.81
N GLU A 37 -8.99 -12.07 -6.95
CA GLU A 37 -7.98 -11.94 -8.00
C GLU A 37 -6.88 -11.00 -7.58
N ALA A 38 -7.23 -9.85 -7.00
CA ALA A 38 -6.25 -8.90 -6.49
C ALA A 38 -5.38 -9.54 -5.40
N ALA A 39 -6.02 -10.27 -4.50
CA ALA A 39 -5.32 -10.97 -3.42
C ALA A 39 -4.33 -11.99 -3.97
N ALA A 40 -4.73 -12.72 -5.01
CA ALA A 40 -3.84 -13.72 -5.63
C ALA A 40 -2.60 -13.06 -6.20
N ILE A 41 -2.76 -11.90 -6.84
CA ILE A 41 -1.62 -11.16 -7.38
C ILE A 41 -0.71 -10.69 -6.23
N PHE A 42 -1.29 -10.10 -5.20
CA PHE A 42 -0.52 -9.61 -4.06
C PHE A 42 0.23 -10.74 -3.36
N ASP A 43 -0.35 -11.92 -3.30
CA ASP A 43 0.29 -13.08 -2.68
C ASP A 43 1.56 -13.50 -3.44
N THR A 44 1.66 -13.17 -4.73
CA THR A 44 2.87 -13.46 -5.50
C THR A 44 3.93 -12.38 -5.39
N MET A 45 3.60 -11.23 -4.81
CA MET A 45 4.50 -10.08 -4.71
C MET A 45 5.26 -10.07 -3.38
N THR A 46 5.74 -11.21 -2.96
CA THR A 46 6.41 -11.35 -1.65
C THR A 46 7.71 -10.57 -1.55
N ASP A 47 8.34 -10.28 -2.69
CA ASP A 47 9.58 -9.50 -2.71
C ASP A 47 9.32 -8.00 -2.71
N ASN A 48 8.06 -7.60 -2.83
CA ASN A 48 7.71 -6.18 -2.92
C ASN A 48 6.48 -5.86 -2.08
N LEU A 49 6.51 -6.31 -0.84
CA LEU A 49 5.38 -6.12 0.08
C LEU A 49 5.14 -4.66 0.43
N GLN A 50 6.19 -3.83 0.33
CA GLN A 50 6.03 -2.39 0.57
C GLN A 50 5.06 -1.79 -0.45
N LEU A 51 5.18 -2.17 -1.71
CA LEU A 51 4.27 -1.70 -2.76
C LEU A 51 2.85 -2.21 -2.50
N VAL A 52 2.70 -3.47 -2.13
CA VAL A 52 1.39 -4.03 -1.78
C VAL A 52 0.76 -3.25 -0.64
N ALA A 53 1.55 -2.97 0.40
CA ALA A 53 1.06 -2.21 1.55
C ALA A 53 0.65 -0.81 1.14
N ASP A 54 1.43 -0.15 0.30
CA ASP A 54 1.12 1.20 -0.16
C ASP A 54 -0.17 1.24 -0.97
N ILE A 55 -0.37 0.26 -1.84
CA ILE A 55 -1.59 0.17 -2.64
C ILE A 55 -2.81 -0.04 -1.74
N LEU A 56 -2.72 -0.99 -0.83
CA LEU A 56 -3.82 -1.29 0.07
C LEU A 56 -4.13 -0.12 1.01
N ASP A 57 -3.09 0.55 1.50
CA ASP A 57 -3.25 1.68 2.40
C ASP A 57 -3.94 2.86 1.70
N SER A 58 -3.80 2.96 0.38
CA SER A 58 -4.41 4.03 -0.40
C SER A 58 -5.85 3.73 -0.80
N MET A 59 -6.31 2.51 -0.58
CA MET A 59 -7.70 2.13 -0.84
C MET A 59 -8.60 2.54 0.31
N ASP A 60 -9.91 2.61 0.04
CA ASP A 60 -10.88 2.76 1.11
C ASP A 60 -10.88 1.50 1.98
N ALA A 61 -11.36 1.64 3.21
CA ALA A 61 -11.31 0.55 4.19
C ALA A 61 -12.06 -0.70 3.73
N GLN A 62 -13.18 -0.52 3.03
CA GLN A 62 -13.98 -1.65 2.58
C GLN A 62 -13.25 -2.49 1.52
N SER A 63 -12.69 -1.83 0.52
CA SER A 63 -11.93 -2.52 -0.53
C SER A 63 -10.70 -3.23 0.04
N ARG A 64 -9.99 -2.54 0.92
CA ARG A 64 -8.82 -3.10 1.59
C ARG A 64 -9.18 -4.34 2.38
N ALA A 65 -10.26 -4.27 3.15
CA ALA A 65 -10.70 -5.41 3.95
C ALA A 65 -11.08 -6.60 3.08
N ASN A 66 -11.77 -6.35 1.98
CA ASN A 66 -12.16 -7.41 1.07
C ASN A 66 -10.97 -8.14 0.47
N ILE A 67 -9.94 -7.38 0.09
CA ILE A 67 -8.73 -7.97 -0.49
C ILE A 67 -7.91 -8.69 0.57
N LEU A 68 -7.68 -8.04 1.72
CA LEU A 68 -6.94 -8.66 2.81
C LEU A 68 -7.57 -9.96 3.27
N GLY A 69 -8.90 -10.00 3.30
CA GLY A 69 -9.63 -11.20 3.70
C GLY A 69 -9.44 -12.36 2.74
N LYS A 70 -9.03 -12.12 1.51
CA LYS A 70 -8.77 -13.15 0.51
C LYS A 70 -7.30 -13.48 0.35
N MET A 71 -6.42 -12.71 0.96
CA MET A 71 -4.97 -12.95 0.89
C MET A 71 -4.56 -14.08 1.82
N ASP A 72 -3.41 -14.68 1.52
CA ASP A 72 -2.79 -15.62 2.44
C ASP A 72 -2.56 -14.94 3.79
N ALA A 73 -2.90 -15.63 4.87
CA ALA A 73 -2.87 -15.04 6.21
C ALA A 73 -1.48 -14.51 6.58
N ALA A 74 -0.43 -15.26 6.23
CA ALA A 74 0.93 -14.83 6.54
C ALA A 74 1.32 -13.58 5.76
N THR A 75 0.94 -13.51 4.49
CA THR A 75 1.21 -12.35 3.65
C THR A 75 0.40 -11.14 4.12
N ALA A 76 -0.86 -11.36 4.44
CA ALA A 76 -1.72 -10.29 4.95
C ALA A 76 -1.17 -9.72 6.26
N ALA A 77 -0.65 -10.58 7.14
CA ALA A 77 -0.06 -10.15 8.39
C ALA A 77 1.19 -9.29 8.17
N LYS A 78 2.03 -9.69 7.23
CA LYS A 78 3.24 -8.93 6.91
C LYS A 78 2.90 -7.56 6.33
N VAL A 79 1.93 -7.53 5.42
CA VAL A 79 1.47 -6.28 4.81
C VAL A 79 0.87 -5.36 5.85
N THR A 80 0.06 -5.90 6.74
CA THR A 80 -0.57 -5.11 7.81
C THR A 80 0.50 -4.51 8.73
N ALA A 81 1.55 -5.27 9.03
CA ALA A 81 2.64 -4.77 9.86
C ALA A 81 3.38 -3.60 9.19
N ILE A 82 3.48 -3.64 7.87
CA ILE A 82 4.10 -2.53 7.13
C ILE A 82 3.21 -1.30 7.15
N MET A 83 1.90 -1.47 6.97
CA MET A 83 0.95 -0.36 6.97
C MET A 83 0.85 0.33 8.32
N GLU A 84 0.91 -0.45 9.39
CA GLU A 84 0.80 0.05 10.75
C GLU A 84 1.97 -0.47 11.59
N PRO A 85 3.17 0.04 11.35
CA PRO A 85 4.32 -0.45 12.10
C PRO A 85 4.16 -0.16 13.59
N VAL A 86 4.47 -1.18 14.38
CA VAL A 86 4.43 -1.07 15.84
C VAL A 86 5.78 -0.53 16.30
N GLU A 87 5.73 0.50 17.09
CA GLU A 87 6.94 1.11 17.64
C GLU A 87 7.40 0.45 18.91
#